data_936b7d3f5af9e51155033b6357ae90a7
#
_entry.id   936b7d3f5af9e51155033b6357ae90a7
#
_cell.length_a   1.000
_cell.length_b   1.000
_cell.length_c   1.000
_cell.angle_alpha   90.00
_cell.angle_beta   90.00
_cell.angle_gamma   90.00
#
_symmetry.space_group_name_H-M   'P 1'
#
loop_
_entity.id
_entity.type
_entity.pdbx_description
1 polymer ?
#
loop_
_entity_poly.entity_id
_entity_poly.type
_entity_poly.pdbx_seq_one_letter_code
_entity_poly.pdbx_strand_id
1 'polypeptide(L)'
;MTRDYNMKDYKRNAFRQSKHRGEIASRVRVPGGKIDAQSLMRVVEIAEKYGDGTVNLTNRQGFEIPHIRIEDRDKVNEELQLIIENTGVNQGEPGEGYPASGTRNVVACPGQDLCPFGCYDTKELAQKIDKMIFPNNHHVKIACTGCSNDCAHVRLNDFGIIGQTEPQYDPSFRQCPSSTRTCWLCRRSLPE
;
A
#
# COMPACT_ATOMS: atom_id res chain seq x y z
N MET A 1 -31.07 -12.76 -7.27
CA MET A 1 -30.90 -12.09 -5.97
C MET A 1 -30.93 -10.59 -6.23
N THR A 2 -32.02 -9.94 -5.89
CA THR A 2 -32.16 -8.48 -5.96
C THR A 2 -31.22 -7.86 -4.92
N ARG A 3 -30.35 -6.99 -5.36
CA ARG A 3 -29.46 -6.22 -4.49
C ARG A 3 -30.28 -5.06 -3.94
N ASP A 4 -30.58 -5.09 -2.65
CA ASP A 4 -31.45 -4.09 -1.99
C ASP A 4 -30.74 -2.76 -1.68
N TYR A 5 -29.54 -2.50 -2.24
CA TYR A 5 -28.78 -1.30 -1.94
C TYR A 5 -28.06 -0.70 -3.15
N ASN A 6 -27.93 0.61 -3.12
CA ASN A 6 -27.26 1.38 -4.15
C ASN A 6 -25.74 1.17 -4.08
N MET A 7 -25.18 0.43 -5.00
CA MET A 7 -23.74 0.15 -5.07
C MET A 7 -22.86 1.41 -5.19
N LYS A 8 -23.42 2.56 -5.59
CA LYS A 8 -22.69 3.83 -5.65
C LYS A 8 -22.38 4.37 -4.25
N ASP A 9 -23.26 4.14 -3.28
CA ASP A 9 -23.09 4.59 -1.90
C ASP A 9 -22.04 3.79 -1.14
N TYR A 10 -21.71 2.58 -1.62
CA TYR A 10 -20.65 1.74 -1.03
C TYR A 10 -19.23 2.17 -1.40
N LYS A 11 -19.06 3.17 -2.24
CA LYS A 11 -17.72 3.58 -2.68
C LYS A 11 -16.94 4.38 -1.63
N ARG A 12 -17.62 4.92 -0.62
CA ARG A 12 -16.97 5.70 0.43
C ARG A 12 -16.02 4.83 1.26
N ASN A 13 -14.80 5.29 1.51
CA ASN A 13 -13.77 4.61 2.26
C ASN A 13 -13.60 3.12 1.91
N ALA A 14 -13.69 2.84 0.62
CA ALA A 14 -13.52 1.52 0.02
C ALA A 14 -14.40 0.43 0.64
N PHE A 15 -15.62 0.76 1.06
CA PHE A 15 -16.57 -0.23 1.49
C PHE A 15 -16.85 -1.25 0.38
N ARG A 16 -16.91 -2.51 0.78
CA ARG A 16 -17.14 -3.65 -0.10
C ARG A 16 -18.25 -4.52 0.44
N GLN A 17 -19.01 -5.11 -0.46
CA GLN A 17 -20.02 -6.08 -0.10
C GLN A 17 -19.38 -7.33 0.51
N SER A 18 -19.87 -7.77 1.68
CA SER A 18 -19.55 -9.04 2.27
C SER A 18 -20.34 -10.18 1.58
N LYS A 19 -19.89 -11.41 1.76
CA LYS A 19 -20.66 -12.62 1.43
C LYS A 19 -21.89 -12.77 2.34
N HIS A 20 -21.77 -12.28 3.56
CA HIS A 20 -22.86 -12.33 4.55
C HIS A 20 -23.86 -11.20 4.32
N ARG A 21 -25.14 -11.55 4.37
CA ARG A 21 -26.23 -10.57 4.15
C ARG A 21 -26.28 -9.57 5.32
N GLY A 22 -26.35 -8.29 5.00
CA GLY A 22 -26.40 -7.22 6.01
C GLY A 22 -25.05 -6.75 6.50
N GLU A 23 -23.96 -7.35 6.00
CA GLU A 23 -22.60 -6.99 6.37
C GLU A 23 -21.81 -6.40 5.19
N ILE A 24 -20.85 -5.55 5.53
CA ILE A 24 -19.88 -4.94 4.62
C ILE A 24 -18.49 -5.08 5.20
N ALA A 25 -17.49 -4.86 4.37
CA ALA A 25 -16.09 -4.71 4.81
C ALA A 25 -15.57 -3.36 4.34
N SER A 26 -14.77 -2.70 5.18
CA SER A 26 -14.03 -1.49 4.80
C SER A 26 -12.58 -1.83 4.51
N ARG A 27 -12.01 -1.23 3.46
CA ARG A 27 -10.59 -1.38 3.13
C ARG A 27 -9.86 -0.08 3.39
N VAL A 28 -8.98 -0.09 4.39
CA VAL A 28 -8.11 1.03 4.73
C VAL A 28 -6.91 1.04 3.78
N ARG A 29 -6.76 2.15 3.05
CA ARG A 29 -5.67 2.36 2.09
C ARG A 29 -4.45 2.92 2.82
N VAL A 30 -3.28 2.30 2.62
CA VAL A 30 -2.01 2.72 3.23
C VAL A 30 -0.92 2.74 2.16
N PRO A 31 -0.75 3.86 1.45
CA PRO A 31 0.25 3.97 0.39
C PRO A 31 1.67 3.72 0.88
N GLY A 32 2.39 2.82 0.20
CA GLY A 32 3.73 2.42 0.58
C GLY A 32 3.82 1.59 1.86
N GLY A 33 2.69 1.16 2.43
CA GLY A 33 2.65 0.32 3.64
C GLY A 33 3.18 0.99 4.90
N LYS A 34 3.24 2.33 4.95
CA LYS A 34 3.68 3.09 6.12
C LYS A 34 2.49 3.75 6.79
N ILE A 35 2.20 3.36 8.01
CA ILE A 35 1.14 3.92 8.87
C ILE A 35 1.75 4.27 10.23
N ASP A 36 1.29 5.35 10.82
CA ASP A 36 1.67 5.71 12.19
C ASP A 36 0.93 4.85 13.23
N ALA A 37 1.51 4.73 14.42
CA ALA A 37 0.97 3.87 15.48
C ALA A 37 -0.43 4.33 15.94
N GLN A 38 -0.69 5.62 15.94
CA GLN A 38 -1.97 6.17 16.38
C GLN A 38 -3.09 5.82 15.40
N SER A 39 -2.85 5.97 14.11
CA SER A 39 -3.78 5.55 13.05
C SER A 39 -4.03 4.04 13.07
N LEU A 40 -2.97 3.23 13.34
CA LEU A 40 -3.12 1.78 13.47
C LEU A 40 -4.00 1.41 14.67
N MET A 41 -3.83 2.06 15.82
CA MET A 41 -4.70 1.87 16.99
C MET A 41 -6.16 2.19 16.66
N ARG A 42 -6.42 3.25 15.91
CA ARG A 42 -7.78 3.59 15.45
C ARG A 42 -8.40 2.51 14.57
N VAL A 43 -7.61 1.90 13.68
CA VAL A 43 -8.08 0.76 12.86
C VAL A 43 -8.55 -0.39 13.77
N VAL A 44 -7.80 -0.68 14.84
CA VAL A 44 -8.14 -1.73 15.82
C VAL A 44 -9.42 -1.36 16.57
N GLU A 45 -9.53 -0.14 17.10
CA GLU A 45 -10.72 0.36 17.80
C GLU A 45 -12.00 0.26 16.94
N ILE A 46 -11.90 0.61 15.65
CA ILE A 46 -13.01 0.49 14.70
C ILE A 46 -13.39 -0.98 14.51
N ALA A 47 -12.40 -1.87 14.37
CA ALA A 47 -12.64 -3.30 14.20
C ALA A 47 -13.32 -3.93 15.44
N GLU A 48 -12.92 -3.54 16.63
CA GLU A 48 -13.53 -4.00 17.90
C GLU A 48 -14.96 -3.46 18.09
N LYS A 49 -15.18 -2.21 17.71
CA LYS A 49 -16.45 -1.52 17.96
C LYS A 49 -17.53 -1.86 16.94
N TYR A 50 -17.18 -2.01 15.68
CA TYR A 50 -18.13 -2.14 14.57
C TYR A 50 -18.00 -3.45 13.77
N GLY A 51 -16.86 -4.15 13.88
CA GLY A 51 -16.59 -5.42 13.24
C GLY A 51 -16.72 -6.60 14.21
N ASP A 52 -15.96 -7.63 13.93
CA ASP A 52 -15.82 -8.83 14.78
C ASP A 52 -14.53 -8.83 15.62
N GLY A 53 -13.83 -7.70 15.72
CA GLY A 53 -12.54 -7.57 16.39
C GLY A 53 -11.36 -8.08 15.57
N THR A 54 -11.56 -8.44 14.30
CA THR A 54 -10.46 -8.87 13.44
C THR A 54 -10.09 -7.82 12.40
N VAL A 55 -8.82 -7.80 12.02
CA VAL A 55 -8.29 -6.96 10.93
C VAL A 55 -7.49 -7.82 9.97
N ASN A 56 -7.87 -7.84 8.72
CA ASN A 56 -7.17 -8.57 7.67
C ASN A 56 -6.06 -7.71 7.07
N LEU A 57 -4.83 -8.24 7.04
CA LEU A 57 -3.74 -7.64 6.27
C LEU A 57 -3.91 -8.01 4.80
N THR A 58 -3.90 -7.01 3.93
CA THR A 58 -4.01 -7.25 2.49
C THR A 58 -2.63 -7.40 1.85
N ASN A 59 -2.55 -8.16 0.79
CA ASN A 59 -1.31 -8.29 -0.01
C ASN A 59 -0.90 -7.00 -0.73
N ARG A 60 -1.72 -5.95 -0.66
CA ARG A 60 -1.42 -4.60 -1.16
C ARG A 60 -1.03 -3.64 -0.02
N GLN A 61 -0.56 -4.15 1.12
CA GLN A 61 -0.08 -3.36 2.26
C GLN A 61 -1.14 -2.42 2.87
N GLY A 62 -2.40 -2.78 2.79
CA GLY A 62 -3.48 -2.09 3.49
C GLY A 62 -4.16 -3.03 4.48
N PHE A 63 -5.17 -2.52 5.15
CA PHE A 63 -6.01 -3.28 6.08
C PHE A 63 -7.41 -3.47 5.52
N GLU A 64 -8.09 -4.51 5.97
CA GLU A 64 -9.51 -4.72 5.69
C GLU A 64 -10.19 -5.06 7.01
N ILE A 65 -11.23 -4.31 7.35
CA ILE A 65 -12.07 -4.53 8.54
C ILE A 65 -13.32 -5.26 8.05
N PRO A 66 -13.48 -6.55 8.36
CA PRO A 66 -14.63 -7.33 7.97
C PRO A 66 -15.81 -7.15 8.91
N HIS A 67 -16.95 -7.74 8.56
CA HIS A 67 -18.15 -7.92 9.40
C HIS A 67 -18.75 -6.63 9.97
N ILE A 68 -18.58 -5.49 9.31
CA ILE A 68 -19.23 -4.24 9.66
C ILE A 68 -20.70 -4.31 9.27
N ARG A 69 -21.63 -3.94 10.15
CA ARG A 69 -23.03 -3.85 9.81
C ARG A 69 -23.29 -2.67 8.87
N ILE A 70 -24.18 -2.86 7.91
CA ILE A 70 -24.54 -1.80 6.94
C ILE A 70 -25.03 -0.54 7.64
N GLU A 71 -25.75 -0.69 8.76
CA GLU A 71 -26.32 0.39 9.55
C GLU A 71 -25.24 1.30 10.18
N ASP A 72 -24.07 0.75 10.47
CA ASP A 72 -22.96 1.48 11.09
C ASP A 72 -22.00 2.11 10.06
N ARG A 73 -22.27 1.95 8.77
CA ARG A 73 -21.42 2.46 7.68
C ARG A 73 -21.02 3.92 7.84
N ASP A 74 -21.98 4.79 8.13
CA ASP A 74 -21.75 6.23 8.20
C ASP A 74 -20.89 6.60 9.41
N LYS A 75 -21.10 5.95 10.56
CA LYS A 75 -20.26 6.11 11.75
C LYS A 75 -18.82 5.66 11.51
N VAL A 76 -18.65 4.50 10.87
CA VAL A 76 -17.33 3.99 10.50
C VAL A 76 -16.65 4.94 9.50
N ASN A 77 -17.42 5.49 8.56
CA ASN A 77 -16.89 6.47 7.61
C ASN A 77 -16.33 7.73 8.30
N GLU A 78 -17.02 8.24 9.31
CA GLU A 78 -16.56 9.38 10.09
C GLU A 78 -15.28 9.07 10.88
N GLU A 79 -15.21 7.90 11.54
CA GLU A 79 -14.02 7.51 12.30
C GLU A 79 -12.81 7.24 11.40
N LEU A 80 -13.02 6.76 10.18
CA LEU A 80 -11.95 6.55 9.21
C LEU A 80 -11.36 7.85 8.66
N GLN A 81 -12.07 8.99 8.74
CA GLN A 81 -11.56 10.27 8.21
C GLN A 81 -10.22 10.67 8.85
N LEU A 82 -10.07 10.49 10.17
CA LEU A 82 -8.81 10.79 10.87
C LEU A 82 -7.64 9.94 10.34
N ILE A 83 -7.90 8.68 10.03
CA ILE A 83 -6.87 7.78 9.46
C ILE A 83 -6.48 8.23 8.06
N ILE A 84 -7.46 8.63 7.25
CA ILE A 84 -7.27 9.08 5.88
C ILE A 84 -6.44 10.37 5.86
N GLU A 85 -6.75 11.31 6.74
CA GLU A 85 -5.99 12.56 6.89
C GLU A 85 -4.53 12.29 7.28
N ASN A 86 -4.30 11.44 8.28
CA ASN A 86 -2.96 11.08 8.74
C ASN A 86 -2.14 10.31 7.68
N THR A 87 -2.78 9.42 6.95
CA THR A 87 -2.11 8.66 5.86
C THR A 87 -1.95 9.50 4.59
N GLY A 88 -2.62 10.64 4.51
CA GLY A 88 -2.56 11.56 3.38
C GLY A 88 -3.11 10.99 2.08
N VAL A 89 -4.05 10.07 2.18
CA VAL A 89 -4.77 9.51 1.01
C VAL A 89 -5.68 10.57 0.41
N ASN A 90 -5.60 10.76 -0.89
CA ASN A 90 -6.45 11.70 -1.59
C ASN A 90 -7.88 11.16 -1.71
N GLN A 91 -8.87 11.94 -1.28
CA GLN A 91 -10.28 11.56 -1.31
C GLN A 91 -11.03 12.13 -2.53
N GLY A 92 -10.45 13.11 -3.20
CA GLY A 92 -11.15 13.96 -4.15
C GLY A 92 -11.82 15.12 -3.44
N GLU A 93 -13.05 14.93 -2.96
CA GLU A 93 -13.75 15.92 -2.14
C GLU A 93 -13.59 15.59 -0.65
N PRO A 94 -13.30 16.58 0.22
CA PRO A 94 -13.14 16.38 1.65
C PRO A 94 -14.38 15.72 2.29
N GLY A 95 -14.16 14.68 3.09
CA GLY A 95 -15.23 13.97 3.80
C GLY A 95 -16.05 12.96 2.99
N GLU A 96 -15.87 12.89 1.67
CA GLU A 96 -16.59 11.92 0.83
C GLU A 96 -15.99 10.51 0.88
N GLY A 97 -14.75 10.39 1.37
CA GLY A 97 -14.00 9.13 1.32
C GLY A 97 -13.50 8.80 -0.10
N TYR A 98 -13.07 7.59 -0.31
CA TYR A 98 -12.49 7.16 -1.59
C TYR A 98 -13.12 5.87 -2.12
N PRO A 99 -13.07 5.63 -3.46
CA PRO A 99 -13.75 4.49 -4.08
C PRO A 99 -13.07 3.15 -3.76
N ALA A 100 -13.86 2.09 -3.65
CA ALA A 100 -13.39 0.71 -3.51
C ALA A 100 -12.73 0.14 -4.78
N SER A 101 -12.96 0.78 -5.91
CA SER A 101 -12.48 0.37 -7.24
C SER A 101 -11.52 1.40 -7.82
N GLY A 102 -10.84 1.05 -8.91
CA GLY A 102 -9.85 1.93 -9.53
C GLY A 102 -8.42 1.54 -9.20
N THR A 103 -7.51 2.50 -9.18
CA THR A 103 -6.09 2.29 -8.88
C THR A 103 -5.90 1.67 -7.50
N ARG A 104 -5.17 0.58 -7.47
CA ARG A 104 -4.89 -0.16 -6.24
C ARG A 104 -3.84 0.58 -5.41
N ASN A 105 -3.82 0.28 -4.09
CA ASN A 105 -2.79 0.82 -3.20
C ASN A 105 -1.39 0.59 -3.78
N VAL A 106 -0.56 1.62 -3.82
CA VAL A 106 0.82 1.51 -4.30
C VAL A 106 1.64 0.78 -3.25
N VAL A 107 2.27 -0.33 -3.67
CA VAL A 107 3.08 -1.18 -2.79
C VAL A 107 4.53 -0.72 -2.81
N ALA A 108 5.19 -0.75 -1.66
CA ALA A 108 6.61 -0.45 -1.54
C ALA A 108 7.34 -1.46 -0.65
N CYS A 109 8.59 -1.78 -0.97
CA CYS A 109 9.47 -2.48 -0.05
C CYS A 109 9.96 -1.53 1.07
N PRO A 110 10.70 -2.00 2.10
CA PRO A 110 11.24 -1.12 3.14
C PRO A 110 12.08 0.05 2.64
N GLY A 111 12.77 -0.09 1.49
CA GLY A 111 13.55 0.98 0.87
C GLY A 111 14.80 1.38 1.65
N GLN A 112 15.40 2.50 1.26
CA GLN A 112 16.65 3.01 1.82
C GLN A 112 16.54 3.33 3.32
N ASP A 113 15.37 3.69 3.79
CA ASP A 113 15.13 4.05 5.19
C ASP A 113 15.49 2.91 6.16
N LEU A 114 15.30 1.65 5.75
CA LEU A 114 15.49 0.48 6.62
C LEU A 114 16.39 -0.60 6.02
N CYS A 115 16.47 -0.69 4.69
CA CYS A 115 17.14 -1.79 4.01
C CYS A 115 18.53 -1.36 3.51
N PRO A 116 19.63 -2.05 3.88
CA PRO A 116 20.98 -1.70 3.43
C PRO A 116 21.19 -1.83 1.92
N PHE A 117 20.28 -2.52 1.21
CA PHE A 117 20.31 -2.67 -0.24
C PHE A 117 19.42 -1.68 -0.99
N GLY A 118 18.67 -0.85 -0.26
CA GLY A 118 17.77 0.13 -0.86
C GLY A 118 18.54 1.26 -1.52
N CYS A 119 18.25 1.53 -2.80
CA CYS A 119 18.89 2.62 -3.55
C CYS A 119 18.15 3.96 -3.42
N TYR A 120 16.89 3.94 -2.93
CA TYR A 120 16.06 5.13 -2.76
C TYR A 120 14.95 4.89 -1.74
N ASP A 121 14.30 5.97 -1.29
CA ASP A 121 13.12 5.88 -0.42
C ASP A 121 11.89 5.47 -1.24
N THR A 122 11.60 4.17 -1.19
CA THR A 122 10.49 3.56 -1.92
C THR A 122 9.14 3.96 -1.37
N LYS A 123 9.04 4.19 -0.05
CA LYS A 123 7.78 4.54 0.61
C LYS A 123 7.37 5.97 0.28
N GLU A 124 8.33 6.90 0.31
CA GLU A 124 8.09 8.29 -0.08
C GLU A 124 7.64 8.37 -1.55
N LEU A 125 8.34 7.65 -2.44
CA LEU A 125 7.96 7.60 -3.85
C LEU A 125 6.56 7.00 -4.04
N ALA A 126 6.24 5.90 -3.34
CA ALA A 126 4.93 5.27 -3.43
C ALA A 126 3.80 6.23 -2.98
N GLN A 127 4.02 6.99 -1.89
CA GLN A 127 3.08 7.99 -1.41
C GLN A 127 2.91 9.16 -2.41
N LYS A 128 4.00 9.63 -3.02
CA LYS A 128 3.94 10.67 -4.06
C LYS A 128 3.15 10.20 -5.28
N ILE A 129 3.42 8.99 -5.76
CA ILE A 129 2.69 8.39 -6.89
C ILE A 129 1.21 8.26 -6.53
N ASP A 130 0.90 7.72 -5.36
CA ASP A 130 -0.49 7.54 -4.93
C ASP A 130 -1.26 8.86 -4.93
N LYS A 131 -0.69 9.92 -4.36
CA LYS A 131 -1.30 11.26 -4.34
C LYS A 131 -1.56 11.84 -5.73
N MET A 132 -0.70 11.53 -6.71
CA MET A 132 -0.82 12.05 -8.07
C MET A 132 -1.89 11.35 -8.91
N ILE A 133 -2.06 10.04 -8.67
CA ILE A 133 -2.90 9.21 -9.56
C ILE A 133 -4.21 8.76 -8.93
N PHE A 134 -4.35 8.83 -7.62
CA PHE A 134 -5.55 8.39 -6.90
C PHE A 134 -6.34 9.61 -6.40
N PRO A 135 -7.69 9.61 -6.44
CA PRO A 135 -8.55 8.55 -6.98
C PRO A 135 -8.71 8.61 -8.51
N ASN A 136 -8.83 7.43 -9.13
CA ASN A 136 -9.22 7.32 -10.55
C ASN A 136 -9.94 5.98 -10.81
N ASN A 137 -10.54 5.85 -11.99
CA ASN A 137 -11.35 4.69 -12.37
C ASN A 137 -10.55 3.55 -13.03
N HIS A 138 -9.26 3.75 -13.30
CA HIS A 138 -8.44 2.73 -13.95
C HIS A 138 -7.96 1.68 -12.95
N HIS A 139 -8.14 0.41 -13.27
CA HIS A 139 -7.70 -0.69 -12.44
C HIS A 139 -6.21 -0.94 -12.66
N VAL A 140 -5.36 -0.16 -12.01
CA VAL A 140 -3.91 -0.20 -12.14
C VAL A 140 -3.27 -0.64 -10.82
N LYS A 141 -2.23 -1.46 -10.92
CA LYS A 141 -1.38 -1.91 -9.82
C LYS A 141 0.02 -1.36 -10.02
N ILE A 142 0.54 -0.69 -9.02
CA ILE A 142 1.89 -0.12 -9.03
C ILE A 142 2.65 -0.64 -7.83
N ALA A 143 3.94 -0.93 -8.01
CA ALA A 143 4.83 -1.33 -6.93
C ALA A 143 6.23 -0.74 -7.10
N CYS A 144 6.87 -0.42 -5.97
CA CYS A 144 8.19 0.18 -5.88
C CYS A 144 9.12 -0.74 -5.08
N THR A 145 10.28 -1.09 -5.62
CA THR A 145 11.32 -1.83 -4.90
C THR A 145 12.66 -1.11 -4.97
N GLY A 146 13.37 -1.09 -3.86
CA GLY A 146 14.63 -0.35 -3.71
C GLY A 146 15.84 -1.00 -4.38
N CYS A 147 15.75 -2.26 -4.80
CA CYS A 147 16.85 -2.99 -5.42
C CYS A 147 16.35 -4.18 -6.23
N SER A 148 17.26 -4.88 -6.90
CA SER A 148 16.97 -6.02 -7.77
C SER A 148 16.43 -7.28 -7.06
N ASN A 149 16.44 -7.34 -5.72
CA ASN A 149 15.84 -8.45 -4.95
C ASN A 149 14.31 -8.51 -5.07
N ASP A 150 13.68 -7.43 -5.51
CA ASP A 150 12.26 -7.36 -5.85
C ASP A 150 11.31 -7.85 -4.74
N CYS A 151 11.57 -7.44 -3.49
CA CYS A 151 10.73 -7.82 -2.34
C CYS A 151 9.27 -7.35 -2.43
N ALA A 152 8.99 -6.35 -3.26
CA ALA A 152 7.63 -5.85 -3.51
C ALA A 152 6.95 -6.52 -4.71
N HIS A 153 7.61 -7.52 -5.34
CA HIS A 153 7.11 -8.24 -6.51
C HIS A 153 6.64 -7.30 -7.63
N VAL A 154 7.46 -6.31 -7.97
CA VAL A 154 7.10 -5.26 -8.95
C VAL A 154 6.81 -5.83 -10.33
N ARG A 155 7.44 -6.95 -10.68
CA ARG A 155 7.25 -7.65 -11.98
C ARG A 155 5.87 -8.28 -12.15
N LEU A 156 5.11 -8.43 -11.06
CA LEU A 156 3.73 -8.92 -11.06
C LEU A 156 2.68 -7.79 -11.09
N ASN A 157 3.13 -6.55 -11.24
CA ASN A 157 2.30 -5.37 -11.28
C ASN A 157 2.26 -4.77 -12.69
N ASP A 158 1.26 -3.93 -12.97
CA ASP A 158 1.14 -3.26 -14.27
C ASP A 158 2.28 -2.26 -14.47
N PHE A 159 2.71 -1.58 -13.38
CA PHE A 159 3.89 -0.73 -13.36
C PHE A 159 4.78 -1.12 -12.18
N GLY A 160 6.05 -1.42 -12.48
CA GLY A 160 7.08 -1.75 -11.51
C GLY A 160 8.26 -0.80 -11.57
N ILE A 161 8.66 -0.25 -10.41
CA ILE A 161 9.83 0.63 -10.29
C ILE A 161 10.89 -0.10 -9.48
N ILE A 162 12.06 -0.30 -10.06
CA ILE A 162 13.19 -1.02 -9.45
C ILE A 162 14.35 -0.05 -9.28
N GLY A 163 14.84 0.09 -8.06
CA GLY A 163 16.08 0.80 -7.78
C GLY A 163 17.29 0.07 -8.33
N GLN A 164 18.17 0.81 -8.95
CA GLN A 164 19.45 0.31 -9.43
C GLN A 164 20.53 1.31 -9.05
N THR A 165 21.68 0.80 -8.62
CA THR A 165 22.91 1.59 -8.52
C THR A 165 23.64 1.48 -9.85
N GLU A 166 24.21 2.57 -10.33
CA GLU A 166 25.17 2.50 -11.42
C GLU A 166 26.34 1.61 -11.00
N PRO A 167 26.74 0.63 -11.80
CA PRO A 167 27.93 -0.17 -11.50
C PRO A 167 29.12 0.76 -11.51
N GLN A 168 29.70 1.02 -10.35
CA GLN A 168 31.00 1.67 -10.28
C GLN A 168 32.02 0.67 -10.84
N TYR A 169 32.51 0.96 -12.03
CA TYR A 169 33.57 0.19 -12.65
C TYR A 169 34.90 0.56 -12.01
N ASP A 170 35.41 -0.31 -11.14
CA ASP A 170 36.79 -0.21 -10.65
C ASP A 170 37.72 -0.97 -11.61
N PRO A 171 38.61 -0.28 -12.34
CA PRO A 171 39.52 -0.91 -13.30
C PRO A 171 40.49 -1.89 -12.63
N SER A 172 40.74 -1.80 -11.32
CA SER A 172 41.60 -2.72 -10.57
C SER A 172 40.96 -4.09 -10.34
N PHE A 173 39.63 -4.23 -10.50
CA PHE A 173 38.88 -5.46 -10.35
C PHE A 173 38.82 -6.35 -11.60
N ARG A 174 39.85 -6.29 -12.46
CA ARG A 174 39.93 -7.15 -13.68
C ARG A 174 39.98 -8.67 -13.44
N GLN A 175 39.97 -9.10 -12.16
CA GLN A 175 40.16 -10.52 -11.81
C GLN A 175 38.98 -11.13 -11.04
N CYS A 176 37.79 -10.61 -11.11
CA CYS A 176 36.66 -11.31 -10.55
C CYS A 176 36.27 -12.51 -11.45
N PRO A 177 36.46 -13.77 -10.99
CA PRO A 177 36.27 -14.95 -11.84
C PRO A 177 34.79 -15.28 -12.11
N SER A 178 33.86 -14.55 -11.52
CA SER A 178 32.44 -14.78 -11.76
C SER A 178 31.86 -13.71 -12.68
N SER A 179 31.44 -14.14 -13.87
CA SER A 179 30.66 -13.31 -14.82
C SER A 179 29.25 -12.96 -14.36
N THR A 180 28.90 -13.29 -13.12
CA THR A 180 27.58 -13.01 -12.56
C THR A 180 27.61 -11.69 -11.80
N ARG A 181 26.73 -10.76 -12.20
CA ARG A 181 26.53 -9.40 -11.64
C ARG A 181 26.12 -9.38 -10.16
N THR A 182 26.25 -10.48 -9.44
CA THR A 182 25.85 -10.68 -8.04
C THR A 182 27.00 -11.14 -7.15
N CYS A 183 28.23 -10.75 -7.44
CA CYS A 183 29.36 -11.12 -6.59
C CYS A 183 29.30 -10.36 -5.25
N TRP A 184 29.03 -11.09 -4.17
CA TRP A 184 29.03 -10.61 -2.80
C TRP A 184 30.38 -10.02 -2.34
N LEU A 185 31.47 -10.43 -2.93
CA LEU A 185 32.83 -9.98 -2.61
C LEU A 185 33.09 -8.54 -3.06
N CYS A 186 32.53 -8.12 -4.20
CA CYS A 186 32.71 -6.78 -4.72
C CYS A 186 31.98 -5.69 -3.90
N ARG A 187 31.03 -6.08 -3.02
CA ARG A 187 30.28 -5.14 -2.16
C ARG A 187 30.98 -4.78 -0.84
N ARG A 188 31.95 -5.59 -0.42
CA ARG A 188 32.64 -5.41 0.87
C ARG A 188 33.81 -4.41 0.85
N SER A 189 34.18 -3.92 -0.32
CA SER A 189 35.36 -3.06 -0.51
C SER A 189 35.04 -1.60 -0.83
N LEU A 190 33.79 -1.16 -0.65
CA LEU A 190 33.47 0.26 -0.75
C LEU A 190 33.81 0.91 0.61
N PRO A 191 34.72 1.90 0.68
CA PRO A 191 34.92 2.72 1.87
C PRO A 191 33.66 3.55 2.13
N GLU A 192 33.37 3.78 3.42
CA GLU A 192 32.32 4.67 3.90
C GLU A 192 32.50 6.10 3.38
#